data_5b55b848d7779e9b6a7517f2a2ce5d34
#
_entry.id   5b55b848d7779e9b6a7517f2a2ce5d34
#
_cell.length_a   1.000
_cell.length_b   1.000
_cell.length_c   1.000
_cell.angle_alpha   90.00
_cell.angle_beta   90.00
_cell.angle_gamma   90.00
#
_symmetry.space_group_name_H-M   'P 1'
#
loop_
_entity.id
_entity.type
_entity.pdbx_description
1 polymer ?
#
loop_
_entity_poly.entity_id
_entity_poly.type
_entity_poly.pdbx_seq_one_letter_code
_entity_poly.pdbx_strand_id
1 'polypeptide(L)'
;MQGRFISSGLKQGSLIEYPKKISGVLLVLFLSIPVSAGAHAFPDHSDPRVGSTQKIPPANVRIWFDGPIEPLFSTLEVFDSSGQKVDKGDSQVDPGDHTILEVGLPTLPPGTYTVSWSVIAIDTHHTEGRFKFSIEGKS
;
A
#
# COMPACT_ATOMS: atom_id res chain seq x y z
N MET A 1 100.60 -21.06 11.40
CA MET A 1 99.56 -20.48 12.27
C MET A 1 98.25 -20.41 11.50
N GLN A 2 97.31 -21.12 11.95
CA GLN A 2 96.07 -21.47 11.20
C GLN A 2 94.96 -20.50 11.57
N GLY A 3 94.56 -19.66 10.66
CA GLY A 3 93.34 -18.85 10.77
C GLY A 3 92.17 -19.61 10.24
N ARG A 4 91.24 -20.00 11.07
CA ARG A 4 89.98 -20.60 10.65
C ARG A 4 89.01 -19.49 10.33
N PHE A 5 88.59 -19.46 9.08
CA PHE A 5 87.47 -18.71 8.66
C PHE A 5 86.15 -19.49 9.00
N ILE A 6 85.35 -18.92 9.87
CA ILE A 6 84.00 -19.43 10.14
C ILE A 6 83.06 -18.70 9.22
N SER A 7 82.56 -19.39 8.25
CA SER A 7 81.49 -18.92 7.40
C SER A 7 80.20 -18.96 8.18
N SER A 8 79.70 -17.80 8.57
CA SER A 8 78.39 -17.64 9.18
C SER A 8 77.31 -17.61 8.04
N GLY A 9 76.60 -18.70 7.93
CA GLY A 9 75.46 -18.80 7.01
C GLY A 9 74.35 -17.80 7.36
N LEU A 10 74.08 -16.93 6.44
CA LEU A 10 72.92 -16.08 6.49
C LEU A 10 71.64 -16.94 6.37
N LYS A 11 70.87 -17.03 7.42
CA LYS A 11 69.52 -17.58 7.38
C LYS A 11 68.66 -16.66 6.52
N GLN A 12 68.26 -17.13 5.39
CA GLN A 12 67.19 -16.51 4.60
C GLN A 12 65.90 -16.56 5.38
N GLY A 13 65.40 -15.37 5.71
CA GLY A 13 64.08 -15.23 6.27
C GLY A 13 63.02 -15.73 5.30
N SER A 14 62.24 -16.67 5.77
CA SER A 14 61.07 -17.14 4.98
C SER A 14 60.11 -15.98 4.81
N LEU A 15 59.86 -15.62 3.54
CA LEU A 15 58.78 -14.73 3.18
C LEU A 15 57.47 -15.42 3.56
N ILE A 16 56.72 -14.85 4.51
CA ILE A 16 55.38 -15.29 4.81
C ILE A 16 54.50 -14.86 3.67
N GLU A 17 54.14 -15.80 2.78
CA GLU A 17 53.14 -15.57 1.79
C GLU A 17 51.75 -15.51 2.44
N TYR A 18 51.16 -14.33 2.46
CA TYR A 18 49.77 -14.15 2.83
C TYR A 18 48.87 -14.67 1.71
N PRO A 19 47.91 -15.55 2.00
CA PRO A 19 47.01 -16.03 0.99
C PRO A 19 46.12 -14.89 0.49
N LYS A 20 46.25 -14.52 -0.76
CA LYS A 20 45.38 -13.56 -1.50
C LYS A 20 44.02 -14.18 -1.80
N LYS A 21 43.25 -14.57 -0.80
CA LYS A 21 41.89 -15.11 -0.98
C LYS A 21 40.92 -14.61 0.09
N ILE A 22 40.88 -13.31 0.34
CA ILE A 22 39.75 -12.69 1.07
C ILE A 22 39.34 -11.43 0.29
N SER A 23 38.85 -11.61 -0.92
CA SER A 23 38.26 -10.50 -1.69
C SER A 23 36.94 -10.88 -2.37
N GLY A 24 36.31 -11.98 -1.97
CA GLY A 24 35.08 -12.46 -2.61
C GLY A 24 33.84 -12.51 -1.71
N VAL A 25 33.95 -12.27 -0.40
CA VAL A 25 32.83 -12.48 0.52
C VAL A 25 32.15 -11.19 0.99
N LEU A 26 32.75 -10.02 0.77
CA LEU A 26 32.20 -8.75 1.23
C LEU A 26 31.23 -8.06 0.25
N LEU A 27 31.00 -8.62 -0.94
CA LEU A 27 30.17 -7.98 -1.97
C LEU A 27 28.73 -8.57 -2.06
N VAL A 28 28.39 -9.59 -1.29
CA VAL A 28 27.07 -10.22 -1.35
C VAL A 28 26.12 -9.76 -0.24
N LEU A 29 26.60 -9.02 0.74
CA LEU A 29 25.77 -8.60 1.90
C LEU A 29 25.06 -7.26 1.72
N PHE A 30 25.16 -6.61 0.55
CA PHE A 30 24.55 -5.28 0.33
C PHE A 30 23.31 -5.25 -0.57
N LEU A 31 22.78 -6.42 -0.97
CA LEU A 31 21.62 -6.48 -1.88
C LEU A 31 20.31 -6.93 -1.23
N SER A 32 20.22 -6.92 0.09
CA SER A 32 18.96 -7.20 0.81
C SER A 32 18.48 -5.95 1.53
N ILE A 33 18.36 -4.83 0.83
CA ILE A 33 17.50 -3.75 1.30
C ILE A 33 16.08 -4.23 1.01
N PRO A 34 15.24 -4.54 2.03
CA PRO A 34 13.83 -4.75 1.77
C PRO A 34 13.31 -3.43 1.21
N VAL A 35 13.02 -3.39 -0.09
CA VAL A 35 12.15 -2.36 -0.64
C VAL A 35 10.81 -2.63 0.01
N SER A 36 10.50 -1.89 1.08
CA SER A 36 9.14 -1.78 1.57
C SER A 36 8.34 -1.19 0.42
N ALA A 37 7.69 -2.05 -0.36
CA ALA A 37 6.60 -1.64 -1.22
C ALA A 37 5.56 -1.06 -0.25
N GLY A 38 5.50 0.27 -0.16
CA GLY A 38 4.51 0.97 0.66
C GLY A 38 3.14 0.49 0.18
N ALA A 39 2.42 -0.22 1.03
CA ALA A 39 1.09 -0.70 0.76
C ALA A 39 0.09 0.44 0.99
N HIS A 40 0.18 1.51 0.17
CA HIS A 40 -0.84 2.54 0.14
C HIS A 40 -2.13 1.91 -0.39
N ALA A 41 -3.26 2.18 0.26
CA ALA A 41 -4.55 1.74 -0.22
C ALA A 41 -5.14 2.83 -1.13
N PHE A 42 -5.16 2.57 -2.45
CA PHE A 42 -5.83 3.41 -3.44
C PHE A 42 -7.06 2.70 -3.99
N PRO A 43 -8.13 3.46 -4.33
CA PRO A 43 -9.29 2.88 -4.99
C PRO A 43 -8.91 2.26 -6.35
N ASP A 44 -9.24 0.99 -6.52
CA ASP A 44 -9.11 0.28 -7.79
C ASP A 44 -10.38 0.47 -8.63
N HIS A 45 -11.54 0.22 -8.03
CA HIS A 45 -12.84 0.46 -8.65
C HIS A 45 -13.92 0.70 -7.60
N SER A 46 -15.12 1.11 -8.07
CA SER A 46 -16.30 1.34 -7.23
C SER A 46 -17.57 0.86 -7.88
N ASP A 47 -18.57 0.59 -7.05
CA ASP A 47 -19.95 0.36 -7.47
C ASP A 47 -20.89 1.22 -6.58
N PRO A 48 -21.62 2.21 -7.15
CA PRO A 48 -21.63 2.68 -8.54
C PRO A 48 -20.26 3.15 -9.04
N ARG A 49 -19.98 2.97 -10.33
CA ARG A 49 -18.75 3.47 -10.97
C ARG A 49 -18.68 4.99 -10.95
N VAL A 50 -17.46 5.51 -10.84
CA VAL A 50 -17.19 6.96 -10.93
C VAL A 50 -17.82 7.55 -12.19
N GLY A 51 -18.66 8.58 -12.02
CA GLY A 51 -19.32 9.30 -13.12
C GLY A 51 -20.45 8.54 -13.80
N SER A 52 -20.85 7.38 -13.31
CA SER A 52 -21.91 6.57 -13.92
C SER A 52 -23.31 7.09 -13.61
N THR A 53 -24.27 6.76 -14.47
CA THR A 53 -25.69 6.98 -14.24
C THR A 53 -26.39 5.65 -14.02
N GLN A 54 -27.09 5.53 -12.89
CA GLN A 54 -27.84 4.35 -12.50
C GLN A 54 -29.29 4.45 -12.92
N LYS A 55 -29.81 3.44 -13.59
CA LYS A 55 -31.25 3.34 -13.94
C LYS A 55 -32.10 2.87 -12.76
N ILE A 56 -31.48 2.12 -11.86
CA ILE A 56 -32.09 1.60 -10.63
C ILE A 56 -31.29 2.18 -9.46
N PRO A 57 -31.96 2.77 -8.46
CA PRO A 57 -31.28 3.26 -7.28
C PRO A 57 -30.43 2.16 -6.62
N PRO A 58 -29.12 2.37 -6.40
CA PRO A 58 -28.27 1.38 -5.75
C PRO A 58 -28.64 1.23 -4.27
N ALA A 59 -28.52 0.02 -3.74
CA ALA A 59 -28.78 -0.26 -2.33
C ALA A 59 -27.57 0.07 -1.41
N ASN A 60 -26.40 0.19 -1.98
CA ASN A 60 -25.16 0.53 -1.28
C ASN A 60 -24.16 1.18 -2.24
N VAL A 61 -23.10 1.74 -1.65
CA VAL A 61 -21.88 2.11 -2.36
C VAL A 61 -20.76 1.22 -1.84
N ARG A 62 -19.93 0.69 -2.75
CA ARG A 62 -18.74 -0.08 -2.45
C ARG A 62 -17.54 0.50 -3.16
N ILE A 63 -16.40 0.47 -2.49
CA ILE A 63 -15.11 0.82 -3.08
C ILE A 63 -14.14 -0.32 -2.78
N TRP A 64 -13.47 -0.82 -3.81
CA TRP A 64 -12.39 -1.79 -3.71
C TRP A 64 -11.06 -1.05 -3.75
N PHE A 65 -10.20 -1.33 -2.79
CA PHE A 65 -8.86 -0.78 -2.69
C PHE A 65 -7.82 -1.81 -3.13
N ASP A 66 -6.69 -1.36 -3.61
CA ASP A 66 -5.56 -2.20 -4.03
C ASP A 66 -4.78 -2.83 -2.86
N GLY A 67 -5.14 -2.47 -1.62
CA GLY A 67 -4.58 -3.02 -0.39
C GLY A 67 -5.56 -2.96 0.79
N PRO A 68 -5.31 -3.72 1.87
CA PRO A 68 -6.19 -3.77 3.03
C PRO A 68 -6.16 -2.46 3.82
N ILE A 69 -7.33 -2.11 4.36
CA ILE A 69 -7.59 -0.89 5.12
C ILE A 69 -8.02 -1.20 6.55
N GLU A 70 -7.76 -0.25 7.47
CA GLU A 70 -8.07 -0.37 8.88
C GLU A 70 -9.56 -0.10 9.13
N PRO A 71 -10.32 -1.07 9.69
CA PRO A 71 -11.78 -0.93 9.87
C PRO A 71 -12.20 0.25 10.75
N LEU A 72 -11.44 0.52 11.83
CA LEU A 72 -11.80 1.55 12.80
C LEU A 72 -11.58 2.99 12.32
N PHE A 73 -10.78 3.16 11.27
CA PHE A 73 -10.33 4.48 10.80
C PHE A 73 -10.71 4.74 9.34
N SER A 74 -11.58 3.91 8.78
CA SER A 74 -12.03 4.03 7.39
C SER A 74 -13.50 4.37 7.33
N THR A 75 -13.85 5.38 6.55
CA THR A 75 -15.23 5.91 6.44
C THR A 75 -15.62 6.15 4.99
N LEU A 76 -16.90 5.93 4.72
CA LEU A 76 -17.54 6.18 3.44
C LEU A 76 -18.85 6.91 3.68
N GLU A 77 -19.05 8.04 3.01
CA GLU A 77 -20.22 8.89 3.17
C GLU A 77 -20.78 9.29 1.81
N VAL A 78 -22.09 9.47 1.74
CA VAL A 78 -22.79 9.88 0.50
C VAL A 78 -23.61 11.12 0.77
N PHE A 79 -23.48 12.11 -0.09
CA PHE A 79 -24.17 13.39 0.00
C PHE A 79 -24.99 13.66 -1.24
N ASP A 80 -26.13 14.30 -1.09
CA ASP A 80 -26.92 14.82 -2.21
C ASP A 80 -26.34 16.13 -2.78
N SER A 81 -27.01 16.68 -3.79
CA SER A 81 -26.58 17.93 -4.46
C SER A 81 -26.65 19.16 -3.55
N SER A 82 -27.40 19.10 -2.44
CA SER A 82 -27.44 20.18 -1.45
C SER A 82 -26.34 20.06 -0.39
N GLY A 83 -25.55 18.97 -0.42
CA GLY A 83 -24.52 18.68 0.56
C GLY A 83 -25.05 18.00 1.83
N GLN A 84 -26.30 17.51 1.80
CA GLN A 84 -26.87 16.75 2.91
C GLN A 84 -26.43 15.29 2.82
N LYS A 85 -26.01 14.73 3.96
CA LYS A 85 -25.67 13.30 4.07
C LYS A 85 -26.92 12.45 3.93
N VAL A 86 -26.89 11.46 3.03
CA VAL A 86 -28.05 10.65 2.65
C VAL A 86 -27.84 9.14 2.82
N ASP A 87 -26.66 8.69 3.21
CA ASP A 87 -26.40 7.27 3.51
C ASP A 87 -27.04 6.84 4.84
N LYS A 88 -27.01 5.52 5.11
CA LYS A 88 -27.58 4.94 6.33
C LYS A 88 -26.73 5.13 7.59
N GLY A 89 -25.51 5.66 7.47
CA GLY A 89 -24.58 5.83 8.59
C GLY A 89 -23.95 4.50 9.07
N ASP A 90 -23.98 3.46 8.23
CA ASP A 90 -23.48 2.12 8.51
C ASP A 90 -22.20 1.79 7.74
N SER A 91 -21.38 2.81 7.45
CA SER A 91 -20.09 2.64 6.79
C SER A 91 -19.21 1.63 7.50
N GLN A 92 -18.72 0.65 6.76
CA GLN A 92 -17.88 -0.42 7.33
C GLN A 92 -16.92 -1.00 6.28
N VAL A 93 -15.81 -1.55 6.78
CA VAL A 93 -14.94 -2.43 6.00
C VAL A 93 -15.55 -3.82 6.02
N ASP A 94 -15.61 -4.50 4.87
CA ASP A 94 -16.13 -5.86 4.78
C ASP A 94 -15.34 -6.81 5.70
N PRO A 95 -16.01 -7.54 6.62
CA PRO A 95 -15.32 -8.43 7.55
C PRO A 95 -14.59 -9.60 6.88
N GLY A 96 -15.01 -9.99 5.69
CA GLY A 96 -14.41 -11.08 4.92
C GLY A 96 -13.33 -10.63 3.95
N ASP A 97 -13.32 -9.33 3.60
CA ASP A 97 -12.33 -8.76 2.68
C ASP A 97 -12.01 -7.30 3.07
N HIS A 98 -10.92 -7.11 3.80
CA HIS A 98 -10.50 -5.80 4.27
C HIS A 98 -10.04 -4.84 3.17
N THR A 99 -10.13 -5.20 1.91
CA THR A 99 -9.93 -4.28 0.79
C THR A 99 -11.21 -3.57 0.35
N ILE A 100 -12.36 -3.91 0.93
CA ILE A 100 -13.67 -3.39 0.56
C ILE A 100 -14.21 -2.47 1.65
N LEU A 101 -14.58 -1.25 1.26
CA LEU A 101 -15.30 -0.29 2.10
C LEU A 101 -16.72 -0.10 1.54
N GLU A 102 -17.74 -0.22 2.37
CA GLU A 102 -19.13 -0.11 1.95
C GLU A 102 -19.98 0.75 2.89
N VAL A 103 -21.05 1.33 2.34
CA VAL A 103 -22.10 2.01 3.09
C VAL A 103 -23.46 1.74 2.46
N GLY A 104 -24.47 1.48 3.27
CA GLY A 104 -25.84 1.28 2.83
C GLY A 104 -26.50 2.59 2.40
N LEU A 105 -27.38 2.49 1.39
CA LEU A 105 -28.22 3.59 0.93
C LEU A 105 -29.69 3.29 1.15
N PRO A 106 -30.49 4.26 1.60
CA PRO A 106 -31.95 4.18 1.47
C PRO A 106 -32.31 4.31 0.00
N THR A 107 -33.59 4.11 -0.33
CA THR A 107 -34.05 4.38 -1.71
C THR A 107 -33.90 5.88 -1.99
N LEU A 108 -32.92 6.22 -2.80
CA LEU A 108 -32.63 7.60 -3.17
C LEU A 108 -33.43 8.03 -4.42
N PRO A 109 -33.92 9.30 -4.44
CA PRO A 109 -34.56 9.86 -5.61
C PRO A 109 -33.55 10.08 -6.76
N PRO A 110 -34.04 10.31 -8.00
CA PRO A 110 -33.20 10.77 -9.10
C PRO A 110 -32.40 12.02 -8.73
N GLY A 111 -31.15 12.06 -9.15
CA GLY A 111 -30.25 13.18 -8.85
C GLY A 111 -28.78 12.78 -8.93
N THR A 112 -27.91 13.73 -8.60
CA THR A 112 -26.47 13.52 -8.56
C THR A 112 -26.00 13.47 -7.11
N TYR A 113 -25.21 12.46 -6.79
CA TYR A 113 -24.70 12.17 -5.47
C TYR A 113 -23.17 12.24 -5.43
N THR A 114 -22.63 12.75 -4.34
CA THR A 114 -21.19 12.79 -4.11
C THR A 114 -20.84 11.75 -3.05
N VAL A 115 -19.93 10.85 -3.39
CA VAL A 115 -19.32 9.89 -2.49
C VAL A 115 -18.02 10.47 -1.97
N SER A 116 -17.83 10.47 -0.65
CA SER A 116 -16.61 10.89 0.03
C SER A 116 -16.06 9.73 0.83
N TRP A 117 -14.80 9.42 0.68
CA TRP A 117 -14.14 8.34 1.40
C TRP A 117 -12.84 8.81 2.05
N SER A 118 -12.51 8.21 3.18
CA SER A 118 -11.27 8.43 3.93
C SER A 118 -10.86 7.10 4.54
N VAL A 119 -9.66 6.63 4.22
CA VAL A 119 -9.16 5.33 4.67
C VAL A 119 -7.74 5.44 5.21
N ILE A 120 -7.44 4.56 6.16
CA ILE A 120 -6.08 4.31 6.63
C ILE A 120 -5.71 2.90 6.20
N ALA A 121 -4.63 2.78 5.42
CA ALA A 121 -4.05 1.50 5.07
C ALA A 121 -3.39 0.85 6.29
N ILE A 122 -3.20 -0.47 6.28
CA ILE A 122 -2.56 -1.18 7.40
C ILE A 122 -1.11 -0.75 7.65
N ASP A 123 -0.46 -0.10 6.68
CA ASP A 123 0.86 0.53 6.82
C ASP A 123 0.80 1.94 7.41
N THR A 124 -0.37 2.36 7.91
CA THR A 124 -0.68 3.66 8.54
C THR A 124 -0.80 4.87 7.60
N HIS A 125 -0.69 4.69 6.28
CA HIS A 125 -0.88 5.80 5.34
C HIS A 125 -2.36 6.13 5.18
N HIS A 126 -2.67 7.43 5.27
CA HIS A 126 -4.00 7.97 5.06
C HIS A 126 -4.19 8.38 3.59
N THR A 127 -5.30 7.95 3.01
CA THR A 127 -5.76 8.41 1.69
C THR A 127 -7.23 8.79 1.75
N GLU A 128 -7.64 9.77 0.96
CA GLU A 128 -9.01 10.26 0.89
C GLU A 128 -9.35 10.72 -0.52
N GLY A 129 -10.64 10.78 -0.81
CA GLY A 129 -11.09 11.28 -2.12
C GLY A 129 -12.59 11.40 -2.23
N ARG A 130 -13.03 11.84 -3.41
CA ARG A 130 -14.44 12.02 -3.74
C ARG A 130 -14.69 11.65 -5.18
N PHE A 131 -15.90 11.13 -5.45
CA PHE A 131 -16.41 10.95 -6.79
C PHE A 131 -17.93 11.14 -6.81
N LYS A 132 -18.51 11.18 -8.00
CA LYS A 132 -19.96 11.35 -8.19
C LYS A 132 -20.53 10.19 -8.99
N PHE A 133 -21.80 9.90 -8.71
CA PHE A 133 -22.67 9.11 -9.56
C PHE A 133 -24.04 9.78 -9.65
N SER A 134 -24.86 9.39 -10.61
CA SER A 134 -26.21 9.90 -10.77
C SER A 134 -27.23 8.78 -10.79
N ILE A 135 -28.46 9.09 -10.39
CA ILE A 135 -29.62 8.21 -10.54
C ILE A 135 -30.55 8.87 -11.55
N GLU A 136 -30.93 8.11 -12.59
CA GLU A 136 -31.79 8.58 -13.67
C GLU A 136 -33.24 8.75 -13.18
N GLY A 137 -33.90 9.82 -13.62
CA GLY A 137 -35.33 9.99 -13.45
C GLY A 137 -36.10 9.02 -14.37
N LYS A 138 -37.23 8.47 -13.88
CA LYS A 138 -38.14 7.75 -14.73
C LYS A 138 -38.66 8.72 -15.78
N SER A 139 -38.43 8.42 -17.06
CA SER A 139 -39.07 9.08 -18.20
C SER A 139 -40.55 8.73 -18.26
#